data_a60103d456c98bc9b73aab9885950b8a
#
_entry.id   a60103d456c98bc9b73aab9885950b8a
#
_cell.length_a   1.000
_cell.length_b   1.000
_cell.length_c   1.000
_cell.angle_alpha   90.00
_cell.angle_beta   90.00
_cell.angle_gamma   90.00
#
_symmetry.space_group_name_H-M   'P 1'
#
loop_
_entity.id
_entity.type
_entity.pdbx_description
1 polymer ?
#
loop_
_entity_poly.entity_id
_entity_poly.type
_entity_poly.pdbx_seq_one_letter_code
_entity_poly.pdbx_strand_id
1 'polypeptide(L)'
;MSTRRRPTPADGKDAGLRLVDMPGYGYASAPKSQIASWTTLIHKFLQGRANLARVYVLIDARHGFKDVDNDVLKTLDRSAVSYQVVLTKADQVKTSELESTLAATKAALVKHPAAFPEVLVTSSRTGDGMPELRAAMIRLLRERI
;
A
#
# COMPACT_ATOMS: atom_id res chain seq x y z
N MET A 1 -8.73 10.49 9.00
CA MET A 1 -7.35 10.39 8.44
C MET A 1 -6.37 11.09 9.35
N SER A 2 -5.30 10.44 9.70
CA SER A 2 -4.19 11.06 10.41
C SER A 2 -3.03 11.31 9.45
N THR A 3 -2.36 12.43 9.61
CA THR A 3 -1.18 12.80 8.81
C THR A 3 -0.01 12.95 9.77
N ARG A 4 1.04 12.15 9.57
CA ARG A 4 2.27 12.28 10.36
C ARG A 4 3.34 12.94 9.49
N ARG A 5 3.83 14.05 9.97
CA ARG A 5 4.91 14.81 9.33
C ARG A 5 6.22 14.51 10.05
N ARG A 6 7.25 14.13 9.32
CA ARG A 6 8.59 14.05 9.88
C ARG A 6 9.14 15.48 10.12
N PRO A 7 9.96 15.66 11.14
CA PRO A 7 10.63 16.95 11.35
C PRO A 7 11.50 17.28 10.13
N THR A 8 11.49 18.53 9.75
CA THR A 8 12.31 19.07 8.67
C THR A 8 13.79 18.94 9.04
N PRO A 9 14.66 18.49 8.13
CA PRO A 9 16.09 18.50 8.39
C PRO A 9 16.60 19.92 8.67
N ALA A 10 17.59 20.01 9.50
CA ALA A 10 18.15 21.29 9.96
C ALA A 10 18.80 22.13 8.85
N ASP A 11 18.98 21.58 7.65
CA ASP A 11 19.56 22.27 6.49
C ASP A 11 18.56 23.10 5.68
N GLY A 12 17.32 23.16 6.11
CA GLY A 12 16.27 23.96 5.47
C GLY A 12 15.74 23.41 4.15
N LYS A 13 16.21 22.26 3.72
CA LYS A 13 15.64 21.57 2.55
C LYS A 13 14.46 20.75 2.99
N ASP A 14 13.30 21.02 2.41
CA ASP A 14 12.06 20.31 2.72
C ASP A 14 12.08 18.92 2.09
N ALA A 15 12.91 18.04 2.65
CA ALA A 15 13.02 16.64 2.25
C ALA A 15 12.10 15.74 3.08
N GLY A 16 11.03 16.31 3.63
CA GLY A 16 10.10 15.60 4.50
C GLY A 16 9.21 14.62 3.75
N LEU A 17 9.00 13.44 4.35
CA LEU A 17 8.01 12.47 3.92
C LEU A 17 6.72 12.70 4.73
N ARG A 18 5.59 12.77 4.04
CA ARG A 18 4.27 12.81 4.66
C ARG A 18 3.56 11.48 4.42
N LEU A 19 3.19 10.79 5.49
CA LEU A 19 2.36 9.61 5.44
C LEU A 19 0.93 10.01 5.78
N VAL A 20 -0.01 9.61 4.93
CA VAL A 20 -1.44 9.84 5.15
C VAL A 20 -2.10 8.48 5.38
N ASP A 21 -2.72 8.33 6.54
CA ASP A 21 -3.48 7.15 6.89
C ASP A 21 -4.89 7.26 6.27
N MET A 22 -5.23 6.26 5.45
CA MET A 22 -6.51 6.22 4.75
C MET A 22 -7.44 5.21 5.42
N PRO A 23 -8.78 5.43 5.35
CA PRO A 23 -9.71 4.43 5.88
C PRO A 23 -9.52 3.09 5.18
N GLY A 24 -9.58 2.01 5.96
CA GLY A 24 -9.53 0.66 5.42
C GLY A 24 -10.79 0.29 4.63
N TYR A 25 -10.63 -0.61 3.69
CA TYR A 25 -11.73 -1.13 2.88
C TYR A 25 -12.05 -2.61 3.19
N GLY A 26 -11.22 -3.27 3.98
CA GLY A 26 -10.95 -4.70 3.87
C GLY A 26 -11.44 -5.57 5.01
N TYR A 27 -12.55 -5.29 5.64
CA TYR A 27 -13.14 -6.37 6.42
C TYR A 27 -13.85 -7.32 5.46
N ALA A 28 -13.60 -8.64 5.60
CA ALA A 28 -14.09 -9.69 4.71
C ALA A 28 -15.62 -9.73 4.55
N SER A 29 -16.33 -9.07 5.45
CA SER A 29 -17.80 -8.98 5.46
C SER A 29 -18.32 -7.59 5.09
N ALA A 30 -17.47 -6.68 4.60
CA ALA A 30 -17.89 -5.34 4.26
C ALA A 30 -18.90 -5.35 3.08
N PRO A 31 -20.08 -4.73 3.21
CA PRO A 31 -21.02 -4.63 2.10
C PRO A 31 -20.41 -3.90 0.90
N LYS A 32 -20.84 -4.26 -0.30
CA LYS A 32 -20.42 -3.59 -1.54
C LYS A 32 -20.64 -2.08 -1.50
N SER A 33 -21.67 -1.62 -0.77
CA SER A 33 -21.94 -0.20 -0.57
C SER A 33 -20.82 0.53 0.16
N GLN A 34 -20.19 -0.12 1.15
CA GLN A 34 -19.04 0.46 1.87
C GLN A 34 -17.81 0.56 0.97
N ILE A 35 -17.60 -0.42 0.11
CA ILE A 35 -16.50 -0.41 -0.86
C ILE A 35 -16.71 0.73 -1.86
N ALA A 36 -17.93 0.93 -2.35
CA ALA A 36 -18.27 2.03 -3.26
C ALA A 36 -18.03 3.39 -2.60
N SER A 37 -18.43 3.56 -1.34
CA SER A 37 -18.18 4.78 -0.57
C SER A 37 -16.69 5.02 -0.37
N TRP A 38 -15.94 3.97 -0.05
CA TRP A 38 -14.50 4.03 0.09
C TRP A 38 -13.85 4.47 -1.23
N THR A 39 -14.25 3.86 -2.34
CA THR A 39 -13.75 4.16 -3.68
C THR A 39 -13.99 5.64 -4.03
N THR A 40 -15.18 6.16 -3.76
CA THR A 40 -15.51 7.57 -3.98
C THR A 40 -14.62 8.49 -3.14
N LEU A 41 -14.43 8.17 -1.87
CA LEU A 41 -13.59 8.94 -0.95
C LEU A 41 -12.14 8.97 -1.42
N ILE A 42 -11.59 7.82 -1.78
CA ILE A 42 -10.23 7.68 -2.27
C ILE A 42 -10.05 8.47 -3.57
N HIS A 43 -10.98 8.36 -4.49
CA HIS A 43 -10.92 9.08 -5.76
C HIS A 43 -10.87 10.59 -5.53
N LYS A 44 -11.73 11.12 -4.67
CA LYS A 44 -11.71 12.54 -4.29
C LYS A 44 -10.40 12.94 -3.61
N PHE A 45 -9.89 12.09 -2.72
CA PHE A 45 -8.62 12.36 -2.01
C PHE A 45 -7.45 12.43 -2.98
N LEU A 46 -7.40 11.54 -3.98
CA LEU A 46 -6.29 11.46 -4.93
C LEU A 46 -6.33 12.53 -6.00
N GLN A 47 -7.51 13.09 -6.30
CA GLN A 47 -7.63 14.16 -7.29
C GLN A 47 -6.86 15.40 -6.85
N GLY A 48 -6.06 15.94 -7.76
CA GLY A 48 -5.33 17.18 -7.54
C GLY A 48 -4.15 17.10 -6.58
N ARG A 49 -3.76 15.91 -6.14
CA ARG A 49 -2.60 15.74 -5.27
C ARG A 49 -1.32 15.52 -6.07
N ALA A 50 -0.77 16.62 -6.57
CA ALA A 50 0.47 16.59 -7.37
C ALA A 50 1.67 16.04 -6.60
N ASN A 51 1.65 16.10 -5.27
CA ASN A 51 2.72 15.62 -4.40
C ASN A 51 2.52 14.19 -3.92
N LEU A 52 1.48 13.50 -4.37
CA LEU A 52 1.28 12.09 -4.07
C LEU A 52 2.32 11.25 -4.82
N ALA A 53 3.15 10.55 -4.06
CA ALA A 53 4.21 9.74 -4.65
C ALA A 53 3.76 8.30 -4.90
N ARG A 54 3.12 7.68 -3.93
CA ARG A 54 2.71 6.27 -4.01
C ARG A 54 1.71 5.94 -2.92
N VAL A 55 0.80 5.03 -3.23
CA VAL A 55 -0.11 4.42 -2.26
C VAL A 55 0.45 3.06 -1.86
N TYR A 56 0.52 2.78 -0.58
CA TYR A 56 0.87 1.45 -0.06
C TYR A 56 -0.41 0.73 0.32
N VAL A 57 -0.68 -0.38 -0.37
CA VAL A 57 -1.88 -1.19 -0.15
C VAL A 57 -1.51 -2.33 0.79
N LEU A 58 -2.07 -2.31 2.00
CA LEU A 58 -1.77 -3.30 3.02
C LEU A 58 -2.75 -4.46 2.92
N ILE A 59 -2.22 -5.67 2.78
CA ILE A 59 -2.99 -6.91 2.68
C ILE A 59 -2.53 -7.85 3.80
N ASP A 60 -3.46 -8.31 4.61
CA ASP A 60 -3.18 -9.25 5.67
C ASP A 60 -2.76 -10.60 5.07
N ALA A 61 -1.54 -11.05 5.36
CA ALA A 61 -0.99 -12.28 4.81
C ALA A 61 -1.78 -13.54 5.21
N ARG A 62 -2.52 -13.49 6.32
CA ARG A 62 -3.35 -14.61 6.75
C ARG A 62 -4.50 -14.90 5.78
N HIS A 63 -4.99 -13.86 5.11
CA HIS A 63 -6.13 -13.94 4.20
C HIS A 63 -5.73 -13.90 2.73
N GLY A 64 -4.58 -13.30 2.41
CA GLY A 64 -4.09 -13.18 1.06
C GLY A 64 -4.87 -12.21 0.18
N PHE A 65 -4.57 -12.23 -1.10
CA PHE A 65 -5.18 -11.35 -2.09
C PHE A 65 -6.62 -11.83 -2.40
N LYS A 66 -7.59 -10.94 -2.22
CA LYS A 66 -9.01 -11.22 -2.39
C LYS A 66 -9.61 -10.42 -3.54
N ASP A 67 -10.84 -10.78 -3.94
CA ASP A 67 -11.57 -10.06 -4.99
C ASP A 67 -11.77 -8.59 -4.64
N VAL A 68 -12.02 -8.25 -3.38
CA VAL A 68 -12.14 -6.86 -2.93
C VAL A 68 -10.83 -6.09 -3.13
N ASP A 69 -9.70 -6.72 -2.89
CA ASP A 69 -8.39 -6.10 -3.14
C ASP A 69 -8.21 -5.83 -4.64
N ASN A 70 -8.60 -6.77 -5.47
CA ASN A 70 -8.54 -6.61 -6.92
C ASN A 70 -9.36 -5.41 -7.40
N ASP A 71 -10.56 -5.22 -6.86
CA ASP A 71 -11.42 -4.08 -7.18
C ASP A 71 -10.80 -2.75 -6.76
N VAL A 72 -10.18 -2.71 -5.59
CA VAL A 72 -9.44 -1.54 -5.11
C VAL A 72 -8.29 -1.21 -6.03
N LEU A 73 -7.50 -2.21 -6.43
CA LEU A 73 -6.37 -2.01 -7.34
C LEU A 73 -6.83 -1.51 -8.70
N LYS A 74 -7.94 -1.99 -9.21
CA LYS A 74 -8.54 -1.47 -10.46
C LYS A 74 -8.86 0.02 -10.34
N THR A 75 -9.38 0.46 -9.21
CA THR A 75 -9.66 1.88 -8.96
C THR A 75 -8.39 2.71 -9.02
N LEU A 76 -7.32 2.24 -8.38
CA LEU A 76 -6.03 2.92 -8.39
C LEU A 76 -5.41 2.93 -9.81
N ASP A 77 -5.53 1.85 -10.55
CA ASP A 77 -5.08 1.78 -11.94
C ASP A 77 -5.79 2.82 -12.81
N ARG A 78 -7.11 2.93 -12.69
CA ARG A 78 -7.92 3.92 -13.43
C ARG A 78 -7.53 5.35 -13.10
N SER A 79 -7.14 5.60 -11.85
CA SER A 79 -6.70 6.92 -11.39
C SER A 79 -5.24 7.21 -11.75
N ALA A 80 -4.55 6.27 -12.39
CA ALA A 80 -3.12 6.36 -12.73
C ALA A 80 -2.24 6.66 -11.51
N VAL A 81 -2.59 6.08 -10.38
CA VAL A 81 -1.86 6.26 -9.11
C VAL A 81 -0.94 5.07 -8.89
N SER A 82 0.35 5.34 -8.79
CA SER A 82 1.34 4.30 -8.44
C SER A 82 1.05 3.72 -7.06
N TYR A 83 1.09 2.41 -6.94
CA TYR A 83 0.93 1.74 -5.66
C TYR A 83 1.85 0.54 -5.54
N GLN A 84 2.12 0.15 -4.31
CA GLN A 84 2.89 -1.03 -3.98
C GLN A 84 2.14 -1.84 -2.93
N VAL A 85 2.02 -3.14 -3.13
CA VAL A 85 1.36 -4.06 -2.20
C VAL A 85 2.33 -4.47 -1.11
N VAL A 86 1.86 -4.43 0.13
CA VAL A 86 2.59 -4.85 1.32
C VAL A 86 1.76 -5.93 2.02
N LEU A 87 2.31 -7.13 2.12
CA LEU A 87 1.73 -8.20 2.94
C LEU A 87 2.10 -7.94 4.39
N THR A 88 1.10 -7.90 5.25
CA THR A 88 1.27 -7.67 6.68
C THR A 88 1.05 -8.93 7.49
N LYS A 89 1.44 -8.92 8.76
CA LYS A 89 1.25 -10.04 9.70
C LYS A 89 1.88 -11.35 9.24
N ALA A 90 3.03 -11.24 8.58
CA ALA A 90 3.75 -12.40 8.06
C ALA A 90 4.16 -13.40 9.16
N ASP A 91 4.35 -12.92 10.38
CA ASP A 91 4.67 -13.74 11.56
C ASP A 91 3.54 -14.71 11.95
N GLN A 92 2.31 -14.46 11.49
CA GLN A 92 1.13 -15.28 11.81
C GLN A 92 0.81 -16.34 10.77
N VAL A 93 1.68 -16.52 9.77
CA VAL A 93 1.49 -17.45 8.66
C VAL A 93 2.71 -18.36 8.57
N LYS A 94 2.48 -19.65 8.31
CA LYS A 94 3.56 -20.60 8.06
C LYS A 94 4.35 -20.19 6.81
N THR A 95 5.65 -20.46 6.81
CA THR A 95 6.55 -20.10 5.71
C THR A 95 6.05 -20.59 4.36
N SER A 96 5.57 -21.84 4.26
CA SER A 96 5.04 -22.39 3.02
C SER A 96 3.78 -21.69 2.53
N GLU A 97 2.89 -21.32 3.45
CA GLU A 97 1.68 -20.56 3.13
C GLU A 97 2.01 -19.13 2.71
N LEU A 98 2.98 -18.51 3.38
CA LEU A 98 3.44 -17.18 3.05
C LEU A 98 4.03 -17.13 1.63
N GLU A 99 4.87 -18.10 1.27
CA GLU A 99 5.44 -18.22 -0.06
C GLU A 99 4.36 -18.39 -1.13
N SER A 100 3.36 -19.21 -0.86
CA SER A 100 2.21 -19.42 -1.73
C SER A 100 1.40 -18.14 -1.92
N THR A 101 1.11 -17.45 -0.83
CA THR A 101 0.37 -16.17 -0.84
C THR A 101 1.15 -15.10 -1.61
N LEU A 102 2.46 -15.02 -1.40
CA LEU A 102 3.32 -14.08 -2.11
C LEU A 102 3.32 -14.34 -3.61
N ALA A 103 3.46 -15.60 -4.01
CA ALA A 103 3.44 -16.00 -5.43
C ALA A 103 2.09 -15.67 -6.08
N ALA A 104 0.98 -15.96 -5.40
CA ALA A 104 -0.35 -15.67 -5.90
C ALA A 104 -0.58 -14.15 -6.03
N THR A 105 -0.09 -13.37 -5.08
CA THR A 105 -0.18 -11.92 -5.11
C THR A 105 0.60 -11.35 -6.28
N LYS A 106 1.83 -11.78 -6.46
CA LYS A 106 2.67 -11.35 -7.60
C LYS A 106 2.02 -11.68 -8.95
N ALA A 107 1.45 -12.88 -9.07
CA ALA A 107 0.75 -13.30 -10.29
C ALA A 107 -0.47 -12.40 -10.57
N ALA A 108 -1.23 -12.04 -9.54
CA ALA A 108 -2.37 -11.14 -9.67
C ALA A 108 -1.94 -9.74 -10.14
N LEU A 109 -0.80 -9.25 -9.68
CA LEU A 109 -0.32 -7.90 -10.01
C LEU A 109 0.13 -7.74 -11.46
N VAL A 110 0.42 -8.81 -12.16
CA VAL A 110 0.81 -8.75 -13.58
C VAL A 110 -0.24 -8.03 -14.44
N LYS A 111 -1.51 -8.14 -14.07
CA LYS A 111 -2.63 -7.51 -14.78
C LYS A 111 -2.90 -6.05 -14.37
N HIS A 112 -2.14 -5.53 -13.43
CA HIS A 112 -2.37 -4.18 -12.87
C HIS A 112 -1.24 -3.24 -13.29
N PRO A 113 -1.50 -2.31 -14.23
CA PRO A 113 -0.43 -1.48 -14.81
C PRO A 113 0.19 -0.48 -13.85
N ALA A 114 -0.55 -0.01 -12.84
CA ALA A 114 -0.03 0.96 -11.88
C ALA A 114 0.69 0.30 -10.70
N ALA A 115 0.67 -1.02 -10.61
CA ALA A 115 1.31 -1.76 -9.53
C ALA A 115 2.83 -1.74 -9.67
N PHE A 116 3.53 -1.36 -8.60
CA PHE A 116 4.95 -1.62 -8.51
C PHE A 116 5.17 -3.14 -8.40
N PRO A 117 6.06 -3.73 -9.20
CA PRO A 117 6.13 -5.20 -9.32
C PRO A 117 6.62 -5.93 -8.08
N GLU A 118 7.36 -5.25 -7.21
CA GLU A 118 7.86 -5.83 -5.97
C GLU A 118 6.80 -5.80 -4.88
N VAL A 119 6.49 -6.95 -4.30
CA VAL A 119 5.61 -7.09 -3.14
C VAL A 119 6.47 -7.16 -1.88
N LEU A 120 6.20 -6.27 -0.92
CA LEU A 120 6.89 -6.28 0.36
C LEU A 120 6.17 -7.20 1.34
N VAL A 121 6.94 -7.90 2.17
CA VAL A 121 6.42 -8.82 3.21
C VAL A 121 6.88 -8.29 4.56
N THR A 122 5.94 -8.01 5.45
CA THR A 122 6.24 -7.34 6.71
C THR A 122 5.57 -7.99 7.91
N SER A 123 6.19 -7.79 9.07
CA SER A 123 5.59 -8.03 10.38
C SER A 123 5.96 -6.87 11.30
N SER A 124 4.97 -6.11 11.72
CA SER A 124 5.19 -5.03 12.69
C SER A 124 5.55 -5.59 14.08
N ARG A 125 5.13 -6.82 14.37
CA ARG A 125 5.42 -7.48 15.64
C ARG A 125 6.89 -7.89 15.77
N THR A 126 7.46 -8.48 14.71
CA THR A 126 8.86 -8.95 14.72
C THR A 126 9.83 -7.92 14.15
N GLY A 127 9.33 -6.96 13.39
CA GLY A 127 10.14 -6.01 12.64
C GLY A 127 10.61 -6.51 11.28
N ASP A 128 10.34 -7.76 10.92
CA ASP A 128 10.75 -8.32 9.64
C ASP A 128 10.12 -7.53 8.48
N GLY A 129 10.93 -7.24 7.47
CA GLY A 129 10.50 -6.49 6.29
C GLY A 129 10.33 -4.98 6.50
N MET A 130 10.39 -4.50 7.73
CA MET A 130 10.26 -3.06 8.02
C MET A 130 11.43 -2.23 7.46
N PRO A 131 12.69 -2.70 7.56
CA PRO A 131 13.79 -1.99 6.90
C PRO A 131 13.61 -1.88 5.39
N GLU A 132 13.12 -2.92 4.72
CA GLU A 132 12.87 -2.95 3.29
C GLU A 132 11.77 -1.96 2.90
N LEU A 133 10.70 -1.88 3.70
CA LEU A 133 9.62 -0.91 3.49
C LEU A 133 10.15 0.53 3.60
N ARG A 134 10.94 0.81 4.63
CA ARG A 134 11.56 2.13 4.81
C ARG A 134 12.50 2.46 3.66
N ALA A 135 13.29 1.50 3.21
CA ALA A 135 14.19 1.68 2.07
C ALA A 135 13.43 1.99 0.78
N ALA A 136 12.31 1.31 0.55
CA ALA A 136 11.44 1.57 -0.61
C ALA A 136 10.90 3.00 -0.58
N MET A 137 10.45 3.48 0.58
CA MET A 137 9.96 4.85 0.74
C MET A 137 11.05 5.90 0.52
N ILE A 138 12.25 5.65 1.03
CA ILE A 138 13.40 6.55 0.86
C ILE A 138 13.82 6.62 -0.60
N ARG A 139 13.88 5.48 -1.27
CA ARG A 139 14.21 5.41 -2.70
C ARG A 139 13.21 6.19 -3.53
N LEU A 140 11.92 6.00 -3.27
CA LEU A 140 10.85 6.73 -3.95
C LEU A 140 10.98 8.24 -3.76
N LEU A 141 11.31 8.68 -2.55
CA LEU A 141 11.50 10.09 -2.23
C LEU A 141 12.68 10.69 -3.02
N ARG A 142 13.78 9.95 -3.13
CA ARG A 142 14.97 10.37 -3.88
C ARG A 142 14.70 10.48 -5.39
N GLU A 143 13.92 9.57 -5.94
CA GLU A 143 13.57 9.56 -7.37
C GLU A 143 12.71 10.76 -7.78
N ARG A 144 12.04 11.39 -6.83
CA ARG A 144 11.14 12.53 -7.08
C ARG A 144 11.78 13.90 -6.87
N ILE A 145 13.01 13.93 -6.47
CA ILE A 145 13.75 15.20 -6.25
C ILE A 145 14.37 15.71 -7.56
#